data_c12654a4f274221dce19bdb51ac17782
#
_entry.id   c12654a4f274221dce19bdb51ac17782
#
_cell.length_a   1.000
_cell.length_b   1.000
_cell.length_c   1.000
_cell.angle_alpha   90.00
_cell.angle_beta   90.00
_cell.angle_gamma   90.00
#
_symmetry.space_group_name_H-M   'P 1'
#
loop_
_entity.id
_entity.type
_entity.pdbx_description
1 polymer ?
#
loop_
_entity_poly.entity_id
_entity_poly.type
_entity_poly.pdbx_seq_one_letter_code
_entity_poly.pdbx_strand_id
1 'polypeptide(L)'
;MMELALIKTLLNRDFYEQHKGIRCPDKIFTKDVRKIKQALDVAMRTYEGDLNTSDLEALFYSQNQTMTTATKTAYSDLFRKIDKEQVIKEEIATDVLGKMFQQYVGEQVANLGFDFVNGTQTSLEPLRRMLENYKDDFTPNLRIEWEDI
;
A
#
# COMPACT_ATOMS: atom_id res chain seq x y z
N MET A 1 14.12 -6.14 -4.53
CA MET A 1 12.70 -6.16 -4.83
C MET A 1 12.03 -4.86 -4.42
N MET A 2 11.26 -4.26 -5.33
CA MET A 2 10.75 -2.91 -5.14
C MET A 2 9.82 -2.78 -3.93
N GLU A 3 8.92 -3.74 -3.73
CA GLU A 3 7.97 -3.71 -2.60
C GLU A 3 8.68 -3.69 -1.25
N LEU A 4 9.74 -4.47 -1.10
CA LEU A 4 10.50 -4.54 0.15
C LEU A 4 11.23 -3.23 0.42
N ALA A 5 11.78 -2.59 -0.61
CA ALA A 5 12.39 -1.29 -0.48
C ALA A 5 11.37 -0.21 -0.11
N LEU A 6 10.15 -0.29 -0.63
CA LEU A 6 9.05 0.61 -0.24
C LEU A 6 8.68 0.43 1.24
N ILE A 7 8.58 -0.80 1.73
CA ILE A 7 8.34 -1.03 3.16
C ILE A 7 9.46 -0.43 4.00
N LYS A 8 10.71 -0.62 3.59
CA LYS A 8 11.87 -0.02 4.27
C LYS A 8 11.75 1.51 4.32
N THR A 9 11.35 2.12 3.22
CA THR A 9 11.18 3.58 3.12
C THR A 9 10.02 4.07 4.00
N LEU A 10 8.93 3.29 4.07
CA LEU A 10 7.76 3.63 4.89
C LEU A 10 8.03 3.54 6.41
N LEU A 11 9.15 2.96 6.82
CA LEU A 11 9.55 2.99 8.24
C LEU A 11 9.90 4.39 8.72
N ASN A 12 10.23 5.30 7.81
CA ASN A 12 10.37 6.72 8.12
C ASN A 12 8.98 7.32 8.36
N ARG A 13 8.76 7.90 9.54
CA ARG A 13 7.42 8.39 9.91
C ARG A 13 6.93 9.50 9.01
N ASP A 14 7.78 10.44 8.63
CA ASP A 14 7.36 11.57 7.80
C ASP A 14 6.88 11.08 6.43
N PHE A 15 7.61 10.14 5.83
CA PHE A 15 7.21 9.55 4.56
C PHE A 15 5.91 8.75 4.71
N TYR A 16 5.79 7.96 5.78
CA TYR A 16 4.57 7.19 6.06
C TYR A 16 3.35 8.10 6.19
N GLU A 17 3.47 9.19 6.95
CA GLU A 17 2.36 10.12 7.16
C GLU A 17 1.89 10.79 5.87
N GLN A 18 2.81 11.01 4.92
CA GLN A 18 2.47 11.58 3.62
C GLN A 18 1.67 10.61 2.73
N HIS A 19 1.82 9.31 2.94
CA HIS A 19 1.29 8.29 2.02
C HIS A 19 0.33 7.29 2.65
N LYS A 20 -0.01 7.45 3.91
CA LYS A 20 -0.93 6.53 4.58
C LYS A 20 -2.36 6.64 4.03
N GLY A 21 -3.17 5.64 4.34
CA GLY A 21 -4.59 5.65 3.99
C GLY A 21 -4.85 5.39 2.52
N ILE A 22 -5.58 6.27 1.85
CA ILE A 22 -6.02 6.07 0.47
C ILE A 22 -4.85 6.01 -0.50
N ARG A 23 -3.78 6.77 -0.24
CA ARG A 23 -2.63 6.85 -1.14
C ARG A 23 -1.77 5.59 -1.12
N CYS A 24 -1.82 4.83 -0.04
CA CYS A 24 -1.05 3.61 0.08
C CYS A 24 -1.90 2.51 0.69
N PRO A 25 -2.94 2.04 -0.02
CA PRO A 25 -3.77 0.96 0.47
C PRO A 25 -2.97 -0.34 0.52
N ASP A 26 -3.31 -1.21 1.46
CA ASP A 26 -2.61 -2.49 1.62
C ASP A 26 -2.62 -3.33 0.35
N LYS A 27 -3.67 -3.21 -0.44
CA LYS A 27 -3.90 -4.04 -1.63
C LYS A 27 -2.95 -3.75 -2.79
N ILE A 28 -2.16 -2.68 -2.75
CA ILE A 28 -1.13 -2.46 -3.76
C ILE A 28 0.09 -3.36 -3.58
N PHE A 29 0.19 -4.04 -2.43
CA PHE A 29 1.27 -4.97 -2.14
C PHE A 29 0.84 -6.42 -2.35
N THR A 30 1.79 -7.29 -2.66
CA THR A 30 1.53 -8.73 -2.75
C THR A 30 1.17 -9.30 -1.38
N LYS A 31 0.57 -10.50 -1.36
CA LYS A 31 -0.06 -11.08 -0.18
C LYS A 31 0.81 -11.06 1.08
N ASP A 32 2.05 -11.51 0.99
CA ASP A 32 2.93 -11.60 2.16
C ASP A 32 3.40 -10.21 2.60
N VAL A 33 3.77 -9.37 1.66
CA VAL A 33 4.17 -7.98 1.92
C VAL A 33 2.99 -7.18 2.47
N ARG A 34 1.78 -7.47 2.00
CA ARG A 34 0.55 -6.85 2.51
C ARG A 34 0.37 -7.07 4.00
N LYS A 35 0.62 -8.29 4.50
CA LYS A 35 0.54 -8.57 5.93
C LYS A 35 1.58 -7.78 6.73
N ILE A 36 2.77 -7.63 6.19
CA ILE A 36 3.82 -6.80 6.80
C ILE A 36 3.39 -5.33 6.82
N LYS A 37 2.80 -4.85 5.72
CA LYS A 37 2.28 -3.47 5.65
C LYS A 37 1.17 -3.23 6.67
N GLN A 38 0.30 -4.21 6.89
CA GLN A 38 -0.76 -4.12 7.91
C GLN A 38 -0.17 -4.00 9.31
N ALA A 39 0.89 -4.77 9.60
CA ALA A 39 1.59 -4.64 10.87
C ALA A 39 2.26 -3.28 11.03
N LEU A 40 2.82 -2.75 9.94
CA LEU A 40 3.39 -1.40 9.92
C LEU A 40 2.32 -0.35 10.24
N ASP A 41 1.13 -0.47 9.66
CA ASP A 41 0.03 0.48 9.92
C ASP A 41 -0.38 0.46 11.39
N VAL A 42 -0.48 -0.71 12.00
CA VAL A 42 -0.79 -0.83 13.43
C VAL A 42 0.32 -0.21 14.28
N ALA A 43 1.57 -0.49 13.94
CA ALA A 43 2.72 0.04 14.67
C ALA A 43 2.78 1.57 14.61
N MET A 44 2.54 2.14 13.44
CA MET A 44 2.56 3.59 13.25
C MET A 44 1.42 4.29 13.99
N ARG A 45 0.28 3.63 14.17
CA ARG A 45 -0.82 4.18 14.97
C ARG A 45 -0.57 4.07 16.47
N THR A 46 0.21 3.09 16.89
CA THR A 46 0.42 2.77 18.31
C THR A 46 1.62 3.50 18.89
N TYR A 47 2.68 3.65 18.11
CA TYR A 47 3.96 4.22 18.56
C TYR A 47 4.30 5.49 17.79
N GLU A 48 5.12 6.33 18.38
CA GLU A 48 5.61 7.55 17.77
C GLU A 48 7.02 7.35 17.22
N GLY A 49 7.41 8.22 16.27
CA GLY A 49 8.75 8.22 15.71
C GLY A 49 8.96 7.19 14.61
N ASP A 50 10.21 7.10 14.16
CA ASP A 50 10.61 6.15 13.15
C ASP A 50 10.73 4.76 13.75
N LEU A 51 10.51 3.75 12.91
CA LEU A 51 10.69 2.35 13.27
C LEU A 51 11.86 1.78 12.47
N ASN A 52 12.55 0.79 13.04
CA ASN A 52 13.51 0.01 12.27
C ASN A 52 12.90 -1.36 11.91
N THR A 53 13.59 -2.12 11.07
CA THR A 53 13.11 -3.42 10.62
C THR A 53 12.93 -4.39 11.79
N SER A 54 13.82 -4.36 12.77
CA SER A 54 13.73 -5.22 13.95
C SER A 54 12.47 -4.94 14.78
N ASP A 55 12.13 -3.65 14.94
CA ASP A 55 10.90 -3.25 15.64
C ASP A 55 9.68 -3.78 14.91
N LEU A 56 9.64 -3.61 13.60
CA LEU A 56 8.52 -4.08 12.78
C LEU A 56 8.39 -5.60 12.85
N GLU A 57 9.50 -6.31 12.76
CA GLU A 57 9.50 -7.78 12.84
C GLU A 57 8.96 -8.27 14.18
N ALA A 58 9.40 -7.68 15.28
CA ALA A 58 8.94 -8.03 16.61
C ALA A 58 7.44 -7.80 16.76
N LEU A 59 6.95 -6.65 16.29
CA LEU A 59 5.52 -6.32 16.33
C LEU A 59 4.70 -7.25 15.44
N PHE A 60 5.21 -7.60 14.27
CA PHE A 60 4.56 -8.53 13.35
C PHE A 60 4.33 -9.89 14.02
N TYR A 61 5.36 -10.45 14.64
CA TYR A 61 5.21 -11.74 15.32
C TYR A 61 4.30 -11.66 16.55
N SER A 62 4.33 -10.54 17.26
CA SER A 62 3.41 -10.29 18.37
C SER A 62 1.94 -10.32 17.94
N GLN A 63 1.66 -9.79 16.76
CA GLN A 63 0.31 -9.72 16.20
C GLN A 63 -0.12 -11.01 15.51
N ASN A 64 0.80 -11.92 15.20
CA ASN A 64 0.57 -13.14 14.42
C ASN A 64 1.14 -14.36 15.15
N GLN A 65 0.73 -14.57 16.39
CA GLN A 65 1.31 -15.59 17.28
C GLN A 65 1.01 -17.03 16.88
N THR A 66 0.01 -17.24 16.02
CA THR A 66 -0.46 -18.58 15.66
C THR A 66 0.18 -19.15 14.39
N MET A 67 1.18 -18.46 13.84
CA MET A 67 1.87 -18.93 12.64
C MET A 67 2.64 -20.24 12.89
N THR A 68 2.64 -21.12 11.87
CA THR A 68 3.48 -22.31 11.87
C THR A 68 4.95 -21.93 11.82
N THR A 69 5.83 -22.85 12.22
CA THR A 69 7.27 -22.65 12.15
C THR A 69 7.74 -22.36 10.70
N ALA A 70 7.18 -23.08 9.74
CA ALA A 70 7.51 -22.88 8.32
C ALA A 70 7.14 -21.48 7.82
N THR A 71 5.95 -21.01 8.17
CA THR A 71 5.47 -19.67 7.83
C THR A 71 6.33 -18.60 8.50
N LYS A 72 6.65 -18.78 9.76
CA LYS A 72 7.52 -17.86 10.52
C LYS A 72 8.91 -17.74 9.89
N THR A 73 9.49 -18.87 9.45
CA THR A 73 10.78 -18.87 8.76
C THR A 73 10.71 -18.08 7.46
N ALA A 74 9.63 -18.26 6.69
CA ALA A 74 9.45 -17.52 5.45
C ALA A 74 9.38 -16.01 5.68
N TYR A 75 8.63 -15.56 6.70
CA TYR A 75 8.57 -14.14 7.05
C TYR A 75 9.89 -13.62 7.61
N SER A 76 10.60 -14.43 8.38
CA SER A 76 11.95 -14.07 8.87
C SER A 76 12.89 -13.76 7.71
N ASP A 77 12.83 -14.56 6.63
CA ASP A 77 13.60 -14.30 5.42
C ASP A 77 13.19 -13.00 4.73
N LEU A 78 11.88 -12.72 4.67
CA LEU A 78 11.39 -11.45 4.12
C LEU A 78 11.90 -10.25 4.92
N PHE A 79 11.82 -10.30 6.25
CA PHE A 79 12.33 -9.22 7.10
C PHE A 79 13.82 -9.03 6.94
N ARG A 80 14.58 -10.10 6.77
CA ARG A 80 16.02 -10.01 6.50
C ARG A 80 16.29 -9.30 5.18
N LYS A 81 15.49 -9.59 4.16
CA LYS A 81 15.59 -8.91 2.86
C LYS A 81 15.21 -7.44 2.97
N ILE A 82 14.16 -7.11 3.74
CA ILE A 82 13.78 -5.72 3.99
C ILE A 82 14.93 -4.97 4.68
N ASP A 83 15.55 -5.58 5.68
CA ASP A 83 16.63 -4.96 6.42
C ASP A 83 17.83 -4.65 5.52
N LYS A 84 18.09 -5.49 4.53
CA LYS A 84 19.19 -5.31 3.56
C LYS A 84 18.85 -4.32 2.44
N GLU A 85 17.58 -3.99 2.24
CA GLU A 85 17.20 -3.04 1.21
C GLU A 85 17.64 -1.63 1.59
N GLN A 86 17.93 -0.84 0.56
CA GLN A 86 18.24 0.56 0.75
C GLN A 86 16.93 1.37 0.72
N VAL A 87 16.88 2.41 1.54
CA VAL A 87 15.79 3.38 1.51
C VAL A 87 15.78 4.06 0.15
N ILE A 88 14.61 4.07 -0.49
CA ILE A 88 14.44 4.75 -1.78
C ILE A 88 14.37 6.25 -1.53
N LYS A 89 14.99 7.03 -2.42
CA LYS A 89 14.86 8.49 -2.37
C LYS A 89 13.37 8.86 -2.38
N GLU A 90 12.97 9.76 -1.49
CA GLU A 90 11.55 10.07 -1.27
C GLU A 90 10.81 10.46 -2.55
N GLU A 91 11.43 11.25 -3.41
CA GLU A 91 10.82 11.66 -4.69
C GLU A 91 10.52 10.45 -5.58
N ILE A 92 11.47 9.50 -5.63
CA ILE A 92 11.31 8.27 -6.42
C ILE A 92 10.26 7.37 -5.80
N ALA A 93 10.28 7.22 -4.48
CA ALA A 93 9.31 6.40 -3.76
C ALA A 93 7.89 6.95 -3.94
N THR A 94 7.72 8.26 -3.92
CA THR A 94 6.43 8.92 -4.17
C THR A 94 5.92 8.59 -5.58
N ASP A 95 6.79 8.68 -6.60
CA ASP A 95 6.42 8.34 -7.97
C ASP A 95 6.05 6.87 -8.12
N VAL A 96 6.81 5.97 -7.49
CA VAL A 96 6.54 4.54 -7.55
C VAL A 96 5.21 4.21 -6.88
N LEU A 97 4.97 4.74 -5.68
CA LEU A 97 3.69 4.55 -4.99
C LEU A 97 2.53 5.10 -5.80
N GLY A 98 2.71 6.26 -6.41
CA GLY A 98 1.69 6.87 -7.27
C GLY A 98 1.33 5.98 -8.44
N LYS A 99 2.32 5.36 -9.09
CA LYS A 99 2.08 4.43 -10.20
C LYS A 99 1.42 3.14 -9.73
N MET A 100 1.83 2.60 -8.60
CA MET A 100 1.20 1.41 -8.00
C MET A 100 -0.25 1.70 -7.64
N PHE A 101 -0.53 2.84 -7.07
CA PHE A 101 -1.90 3.27 -6.75
C PHE A 101 -2.72 3.46 -8.02
N GLN A 102 -2.15 4.06 -9.05
CA GLN A 102 -2.81 4.24 -10.33
C GLN A 102 -3.19 2.89 -10.94
N GLN A 103 -2.30 1.91 -10.89
CA GLN A 103 -2.58 0.57 -11.36
C GLN A 103 -3.69 -0.08 -10.55
N TYR A 104 -3.65 0.06 -9.23
CA TYR A 104 -4.69 -0.45 -8.34
C TYR A 104 -6.06 0.14 -8.69
N VAL A 105 -6.14 1.46 -8.84
CA VAL A 105 -7.38 2.15 -9.22
C VAL A 105 -7.87 1.67 -10.59
N GLY A 106 -6.95 1.54 -11.56
CA GLY A 106 -7.30 1.06 -12.89
C GLY A 106 -7.90 -0.34 -12.87
N GLU A 107 -7.34 -1.23 -12.06
CA GLU A 107 -7.87 -2.58 -11.88
C GLU A 107 -9.26 -2.56 -11.24
N GLN A 108 -9.49 -1.72 -10.25
CA GLN A 108 -10.79 -1.57 -9.61
C GLN A 108 -11.83 -1.01 -10.58
N VAL A 109 -11.45 -0.03 -11.38
CA VAL A 109 -12.31 0.54 -12.42
C VAL A 109 -12.69 -0.53 -13.44
N ALA A 110 -11.72 -1.32 -13.90
CA ALA A 110 -11.98 -2.39 -14.85
C ALA A 110 -12.93 -3.45 -14.29
N ASN A 111 -12.73 -3.84 -13.03
CA ASN A 111 -13.56 -4.84 -12.36
C ASN A 111 -15.00 -4.33 -12.18
N LEU A 112 -15.18 -3.07 -11.77
CA LEU A 112 -16.50 -2.47 -11.62
C LEU A 112 -17.21 -2.36 -12.98
N GLY A 113 -16.47 -1.98 -14.03
CA GLY A 113 -17.02 -1.93 -15.38
C GLY A 113 -17.47 -3.30 -15.86
N PHE A 114 -16.66 -4.33 -15.61
CA PHE A 114 -16.98 -5.71 -15.97
C PHE A 114 -18.23 -6.20 -15.22
N ASP A 115 -18.30 -5.95 -13.91
CA ASP A 115 -19.42 -6.32 -13.08
C ASP A 115 -20.71 -5.62 -13.55
N PHE A 116 -20.61 -4.37 -13.95
CA PHE A 116 -21.74 -3.63 -14.50
C PHE A 116 -22.27 -4.25 -15.81
N VAL A 117 -21.36 -4.63 -16.71
CA VAL A 117 -21.68 -5.29 -17.97
C VAL A 117 -22.39 -6.63 -17.72
N ASN A 118 -21.95 -7.38 -16.72
CA ASN A 118 -22.54 -8.68 -16.35
C ASN A 118 -23.79 -8.57 -15.49
N GLY A 119 -24.19 -7.37 -15.10
CA GLY A 119 -25.39 -7.18 -14.29
C GLY A 119 -25.23 -7.47 -12.81
N THR A 120 -24.01 -7.79 -12.35
CA THR A 120 -23.73 -8.01 -10.92
C THR A 120 -23.59 -6.69 -10.16
N GLN A 121 -23.31 -5.61 -10.86
CA GLN A 121 -23.26 -4.25 -10.34
C GLN A 121 -24.27 -3.40 -11.08
N THR A 122 -25.25 -2.83 -10.37
CA THR A 122 -26.35 -2.05 -10.97
C THR A 122 -26.16 -0.55 -10.86
N SER A 123 -25.12 -0.11 -10.13
CA SER A 123 -24.85 1.31 -9.91
C SER A 123 -23.40 1.63 -10.21
N LEU A 124 -23.14 2.77 -10.82
CA LEU A 124 -21.79 3.28 -11.07
C LEU A 124 -21.30 4.22 -9.95
N GLU A 125 -22.06 4.34 -8.87
CA GLU A 125 -21.69 5.19 -7.74
C GLU A 125 -20.33 4.82 -7.10
N PRO A 126 -20.02 3.52 -6.89
CA PRO A 126 -18.68 3.15 -6.38
C PRO A 126 -17.56 3.60 -7.31
N LEU A 127 -17.75 3.51 -8.62
CA LEU A 127 -16.80 3.98 -9.61
C LEU A 127 -16.59 5.49 -9.51
N ARG A 128 -17.67 6.25 -9.40
CA ARG A 128 -17.62 7.70 -9.28
C ARG A 128 -16.84 8.12 -8.04
N ARG A 129 -17.10 7.49 -6.90
CA ARG A 129 -16.39 7.77 -5.64
C ARG A 129 -14.90 7.47 -5.75
N MET A 130 -14.56 6.37 -6.38
CA MET A 130 -13.17 5.96 -6.57
C MET A 130 -12.41 6.98 -7.42
N LEU A 131 -13.02 7.43 -8.52
CA LEU A 131 -12.42 8.41 -9.42
C LEU A 131 -12.27 9.78 -8.74
N GLU A 132 -13.24 10.20 -7.94
CA GLU A 132 -13.15 11.43 -7.16
C GLU A 132 -12.00 11.38 -6.15
N ASN A 133 -11.88 10.27 -5.42
CA ASN A 133 -10.79 10.08 -4.45
C ASN A 133 -9.44 10.08 -5.13
N TYR A 134 -9.32 9.42 -6.26
CA TYR A 134 -8.08 9.41 -7.04
C TYR A 134 -7.69 10.82 -7.47
N LYS A 135 -8.63 11.58 -7.98
CA LYS A 135 -8.40 12.95 -8.44
C LYS A 135 -7.91 13.84 -7.31
N ASP A 136 -8.53 13.73 -6.13
CA ASP A 136 -8.19 14.56 -4.98
C ASP A 136 -6.81 14.24 -4.43
N ASP A 137 -6.41 12.96 -4.43
CA ASP A 137 -5.19 12.51 -3.78
C ASP A 137 -3.94 12.67 -4.65
N PHE A 138 -4.05 12.48 -5.98
CA PHE A 138 -2.87 12.37 -6.83
C PHE A 138 -2.77 13.41 -7.91
N THR A 139 -3.78 14.24 -8.11
CA THR A 139 -3.81 15.09 -9.29
C THR A 139 -4.14 16.53 -9.03
N PRO A 140 -3.36 17.25 -8.20
CA PRO A 140 -3.52 18.71 -8.22
C PRO A 140 -3.19 19.29 -9.60
N ASN A 141 -2.37 18.61 -10.39
CA ASN A 141 -1.91 19.06 -11.71
C ASN A 141 -2.44 18.24 -12.88
N LEU A 142 -3.04 17.08 -12.62
CA LEU A 142 -3.67 16.27 -13.66
C LEU A 142 -5.16 16.55 -13.64
N ARG A 143 -5.58 17.43 -14.49
CA ARG A 143 -7.01 17.65 -14.68
C ARG A 143 -7.54 16.57 -15.58
N ILE A 144 -8.35 15.69 -15.00
CA ILE A 144 -9.23 14.86 -15.80
C ILE A 144 -10.42 15.75 -16.13
N GLU A 145 -10.46 16.25 -17.34
CA GLU A 145 -11.63 16.96 -17.80
C GLU A 145 -12.66 15.95 -18.27
N TRP A 146 -13.70 15.80 -17.47
CA TRP A 146 -14.77 14.83 -17.76
C TRP A 146 -15.42 15.06 -19.12
N GLU A 147 -15.36 16.26 -19.61
CA GLU A 147 -15.85 16.66 -20.93
C GLU A 147 -15.07 16.04 -22.08
N ASP A 148 -13.82 15.64 -21.82
CA ASP A 148 -12.92 15.04 -22.81
C ASP A 148 -12.96 13.51 -22.82
N ILE A 149 -13.81 12.91 -22.00
CA ILE A 149 -13.94 11.45 -21.89
C ILE A 149 -15.14 10.94 -22.70
#